data_4cab30c451061d5fe04e9f37f0439f6d
#
_entry.id   4cab30c451061d5fe04e9f37f0439f6d
#
_cell.length_a   1.000
_cell.length_b   1.000
_cell.length_c   1.000
_cell.angle_alpha   90.00
_cell.angle_beta   90.00
_cell.angle_gamma   90.00
#
_symmetry.space_group_name_H-M   'P 1'
#
loop_
_entity.id
_entity.type
_entity.pdbx_description
1 polymer ?
#
loop_
_entity_poly.entity_id
_entity_poly.type
_entity_poly.pdbx_seq_one_letter_code
_entity_poly.pdbx_strand_id
1 'polypeptide(L)'
;MIFGYVTQSDKVEKRISITPEIVKKLNKENIQVLINKDYGKNSNISDQHFVDAGAQVESVEKIYSSSDVVVQICFEDPETAKLLKKNCYLIVNHFNKNNKELESSLKSKNINIFSLDLLPRITRAQSMDILSSQANLAGYKAVIDSVYEYNKAIPMMMTAAGTVTPAKFFIIGTGVAGLQAIATAKRLGGVVSATDVRAASKEQVESLGAKFVFVESAENLETEGGYAKEASEDFKKKQEELIKQTIKNQDIIICTALIPGKKAPRIITEEMVLSMKPGSVICDLAALQGGNSAFSEPDKIIEKNNIKIIGYSNFASRISESASNLLAKNIYNFLELIYDKESKSIKIDMEDEIIKNTYVGESN
;
A
#
# COMPACT_ATOMS: atom_id res chain seq x y z
N MET A 1 -13.96 26.38 -8.15
CA MET A 1 -13.21 25.25 -8.78
C MET A 1 -14.05 24.00 -8.77
N ILE A 2 -13.80 23.11 -9.72
CA ILE A 2 -14.45 21.80 -9.86
C ILE A 2 -13.40 20.70 -9.64
N PHE A 3 -13.65 19.84 -8.66
CA PHE A 3 -12.82 18.66 -8.40
C PHE A 3 -13.55 17.40 -8.86
N GLY A 4 -12.93 16.64 -9.75
CA GLY A 4 -13.48 15.41 -10.33
C GLY A 4 -12.82 14.18 -9.76
N TYR A 5 -13.62 13.21 -9.39
CA TYR A 5 -13.18 11.92 -8.86
C TYR A 5 -13.81 10.80 -9.70
N VAL A 6 -12.96 9.93 -10.23
CA VAL A 6 -13.40 8.81 -11.07
C VAL A 6 -12.91 7.50 -10.47
N THR A 7 -13.81 6.51 -10.42
CA THR A 7 -13.44 5.16 -9.96
C THR A 7 -12.45 4.51 -10.90
N GLN A 8 -11.56 3.71 -10.34
CA GLN A 8 -10.68 2.85 -11.13
C GLN A 8 -11.50 1.75 -11.81
N SER A 9 -11.21 1.47 -13.07
CA SER A 9 -11.84 0.38 -13.83
C SER A 9 -11.29 -1.01 -13.50
N ASP A 10 -10.18 -1.07 -12.77
CA ASP A 10 -9.55 -2.33 -12.36
C ASP A 10 -10.41 -3.07 -11.31
N LYS A 11 -10.57 -4.39 -11.51
CA LYS A 11 -11.33 -5.25 -10.60
C LYS A 11 -10.67 -5.44 -9.22
N VAL A 12 -9.36 -5.26 -9.14
CA VAL A 12 -8.59 -5.43 -7.91
C VAL A 12 -8.63 -4.16 -7.06
N GLU A 13 -8.66 -2.98 -7.69
CA GLU A 13 -8.73 -1.70 -6.99
C GLU A 13 -10.18 -1.38 -6.58
N LYS A 14 -10.44 -1.40 -5.28
CA LYS A 14 -11.75 -1.12 -4.69
C LYS A 14 -11.80 0.16 -3.86
N ARG A 15 -10.63 0.76 -3.63
CA ARG A 15 -10.52 2.00 -2.86
C ARG A 15 -11.01 3.18 -3.68
N ILE A 16 -11.36 4.23 -2.97
CA ILE A 16 -11.76 5.53 -3.54
C ILE A 16 -10.91 6.64 -2.91
N SER A 17 -10.73 7.71 -3.64
CA SER A 17 -9.85 8.85 -3.27
C SER A 17 -10.57 9.98 -2.56
N ILE A 18 -11.91 9.90 -2.41
CA ILE A 18 -12.70 10.86 -1.62
C ILE A 18 -13.82 10.14 -0.87
N THR A 19 -14.19 10.66 0.30
CA THR A 19 -15.34 10.20 1.10
C THR A 19 -16.35 11.32 1.30
N PRO A 20 -17.62 11.02 1.68
CA PRO A 20 -18.63 12.04 1.97
C PRO A 20 -18.18 13.07 3.02
N GLU A 21 -17.36 12.66 4.01
CA GLU A 21 -16.78 13.58 4.98
C GLU A 21 -15.89 14.65 4.32
N ILE A 22 -15.04 14.22 3.37
CA ILE A 22 -14.15 15.13 2.65
C ILE A 22 -14.95 16.00 1.66
N VAL A 23 -15.97 15.46 1.00
CA VAL A 23 -16.89 16.27 0.16
C VAL A 23 -17.46 17.45 0.94
N LYS A 24 -17.94 17.22 2.17
CA LYS A 24 -18.47 18.30 3.04
C LYS A 24 -17.41 19.36 3.35
N LYS A 25 -16.14 18.96 3.51
CA LYS A 25 -15.04 19.91 3.76
C LYS A 25 -14.76 20.76 2.51
N LEU A 26 -14.66 20.14 1.34
CA LEU A 26 -14.41 20.84 0.08
C LEU A 26 -15.56 21.80 -0.28
N ASN A 27 -16.81 21.40 -0.05
CA ASN A 27 -17.97 22.27 -0.29
C ASN A 27 -17.97 23.53 0.60
N LYS A 28 -17.46 23.46 1.84
CA LYS A 28 -17.31 24.65 2.70
C LYS A 28 -16.33 25.68 2.10
N GLU A 29 -15.38 25.23 1.31
CA GLU A 29 -14.43 26.08 0.57
C GLU A 29 -15.00 26.50 -0.81
N ASN A 30 -16.30 26.25 -1.10
CA ASN A 30 -16.95 26.48 -2.38
C ASN A 30 -16.33 25.72 -3.55
N ILE A 31 -15.78 24.53 -3.28
CA ILE A 31 -15.27 23.62 -4.30
C ILE A 31 -16.40 22.65 -4.66
N GLN A 32 -16.81 22.66 -5.92
CA GLN A 32 -17.77 21.69 -6.46
C GLN A 32 -17.10 20.32 -6.65
N VAL A 33 -17.75 19.26 -6.19
CA VAL A 33 -17.23 17.89 -6.30
C VAL A 33 -18.09 17.09 -7.27
N LEU A 34 -17.45 16.50 -8.27
CA LEU A 34 -18.07 15.58 -9.23
C LEU A 34 -17.55 14.16 -9.01
N ILE A 35 -18.46 13.19 -9.02
CA ILE A 35 -18.16 11.76 -8.96
C ILE A 35 -18.91 11.02 -10.08
N ASN A 36 -18.40 9.89 -10.54
CA ASN A 36 -19.15 9.04 -11.45
C ASN A 36 -20.17 8.17 -10.70
N LYS A 37 -21.16 7.66 -11.42
CA LYS A 37 -22.15 6.70 -10.88
C LYS A 37 -21.44 5.48 -10.26
N ASP A 38 -22.00 4.97 -9.15
CA ASP A 38 -21.47 3.83 -8.38
C ASP A 38 -20.04 4.06 -7.82
N TYR A 39 -19.60 5.33 -7.66
CA TYR A 39 -18.26 5.70 -7.26
C TYR A 39 -17.78 4.99 -5.98
N GLY A 40 -18.59 4.97 -4.93
CA GLY A 40 -18.24 4.40 -3.63
C GLY A 40 -18.68 2.95 -3.42
N LYS A 41 -19.30 2.30 -4.40
CA LYS A 41 -19.94 0.99 -4.27
C LYS A 41 -19.04 -0.09 -3.67
N ASN A 42 -17.80 -0.18 -4.14
CA ASN A 42 -16.83 -1.17 -3.68
C ASN A 42 -16.28 -0.87 -2.27
N SER A 43 -16.58 0.31 -1.71
CA SER A 43 -16.23 0.74 -0.35
C SER A 43 -17.48 0.93 0.54
N ASN A 44 -18.60 0.30 0.18
CA ASN A 44 -19.88 0.33 0.91
C ASN A 44 -20.49 1.73 1.09
N ILE A 45 -20.18 2.65 0.18
CA ILE A 45 -20.72 4.02 0.19
C ILE A 45 -21.57 4.21 -1.06
N SER A 46 -22.85 4.50 -0.88
CA SER A 46 -23.77 4.75 -2.00
C SER A 46 -23.59 6.15 -2.57
N ASP A 47 -23.99 6.36 -3.84
CA ASP A 47 -24.02 7.67 -4.48
C ASP A 47 -24.87 8.68 -3.67
N GLN A 48 -25.95 8.21 -3.02
CA GLN A 48 -26.78 9.07 -2.18
C GLN A 48 -26.01 9.68 -1.02
N HIS A 49 -25.10 8.94 -0.37
CA HIS A 49 -24.26 9.50 0.70
C HIS A 49 -23.36 10.63 0.20
N PHE A 50 -22.89 10.54 -1.04
CA PHE A 50 -22.10 11.60 -1.66
C PHE A 50 -22.96 12.79 -2.04
N VAL A 51 -24.15 12.57 -2.58
CA VAL A 51 -25.11 13.62 -2.93
C VAL A 51 -25.57 14.38 -1.68
N ASP A 52 -25.88 13.68 -0.60
CA ASP A 52 -26.23 14.29 0.70
C ASP A 52 -25.08 15.08 1.30
N ALA A 53 -23.84 14.74 0.95
CA ALA A 53 -22.65 15.50 1.31
C ALA A 53 -22.39 16.71 0.39
N GLY A 54 -23.12 16.81 -0.74
CA GLY A 54 -23.07 17.91 -1.70
C GLY A 54 -22.24 17.64 -2.95
N ALA A 55 -21.90 16.39 -3.26
CA ALA A 55 -21.31 16.00 -4.53
C ALA A 55 -22.39 15.88 -5.62
N GLN A 56 -21.99 15.99 -6.88
CA GLN A 56 -22.85 15.75 -8.04
C GLN A 56 -22.38 14.48 -8.76
N VAL A 57 -23.35 13.64 -9.15
CA VAL A 57 -23.09 12.45 -9.96
C VAL A 57 -23.19 12.81 -11.42
N GLU A 58 -22.11 12.59 -12.17
CA GLU A 58 -21.98 12.94 -13.58
C GLU A 58 -21.39 11.80 -14.42
N SER A 59 -21.42 11.93 -15.75
CA SER A 59 -20.71 10.98 -16.61
C SER A 59 -19.20 11.16 -16.50
N VAL A 60 -18.45 10.10 -16.75
CA VAL A 60 -16.97 10.12 -16.71
C VAL A 60 -16.40 11.16 -17.66
N GLU A 61 -16.96 11.27 -18.87
CA GLU A 61 -16.54 12.25 -19.89
C GLU A 61 -16.77 13.68 -19.40
N LYS A 62 -17.91 13.93 -18.74
CA LYS A 62 -18.23 15.24 -18.16
C LYS A 62 -17.25 15.58 -17.06
N ILE A 63 -16.95 14.65 -16.18
CA ILE A 63 -15.99 14.84 -15.09
C ILE A 63 -14.63 15.25 -15.63
N TYR A 64 -14.08 14.50 -16.59
CA TYR A 64 -12.77 14.81 -17.16
C TYR A 64 -12.74 16.14 -17.92
N SER A 65 -13.79 16.45 -18.68
CA SER A 65 -13.82 17.65 -19.52
C SER A 65 -14.12 18.96 -18.76
N SER A 66 -14.70 18.87 -17.56
CA SER A 66 -15.08 20.07 -16.80
C SER A 66 -14.24 20.32 -15.54
N SER A 67 -13.54 19.32 -15.00
CA SER A 67 -12.82 19.46 -13.73
C SER A 67 -11.54 20.26 -13.89
N ASP A 68 -11.31 21.13 -12.92
CA ASP A 68 -10.04 21.87 -12.76
C ASP A 68 -8.96 20.98 -12.12
N VAL A 69 -9.40 20.10 -11.22
CA VAL A 69 -8.55 19.08 -10.56
C VAL A 69 -9.21 17.72 -10.74
N VAL A 70 -8.49 16.76 -11.27
CA VAL A 70 -8.89 15.35 -11.34
C VAL A 70 -8.05 14.56 -10.35
N VAL A 71 -8.71 13.78 -9.50
CA VAL A 71 -8.06 12.90 -8.53
C VAL A 71 -8.44 11.45 -8.83
N GLN A 72 -7.45 10.63 -9.08
CA GLN A 72 -7.65 9.22 -9.39
C GLN A 72 -6.51 8.39 -8.81
N ILE A 73 -6.80 7.16 -8.35
CA ILE A 73 -5.77 6.30 -7.75
C ILE A 73 -4.69 5.95 -8.79
N CYS A 74 -5.10 5.55 -9.97
CA CYS A 74 -4.23 5.23 -11.08
C CYS A 74 -4.76 5.87 -12.36
N PHE A 75 -3.90 6.41 -13.20
CA PHE A 75 -4.26 7.02 -14.49
C PHE A 75 -3.27 6.54 -15.54
N GLU A 76 -3.68 5.61 -16.39
CA GLU A 76 -2.78 4.88 -17.30
C GLU A 76 -3.20 4.91 -18.77
N ASP A 77 -4.46 5.26 -19.07
CA ASP A 77 -5.00 5.20 -20.43
C ASP A 77 -4.79 6.52 -21.20
N PRO A 78 -4.00 6.50 -22.31
CA PRO A 78 -3.77 7.67 -23.13
C PRO A 78 -5.05 8.24 -23.79
N GLU A 79 -6.05 7.40 -24.09
CA GLU A 79 -7.32 7.86 -24.68
C GLU A 79 -8.13 8.66 -23.65
N THR A 80 -8.15 8.20 -22.39
CA THR A 80 -8.76 8.96 -21.30
C THR A 80 -8.09 10.31 -21.09
N ALA A 81 -6.77 10.41 -21.29
CA ALA A 81 -6.04 11.67 -21.19
C ALA A 81 -6.55 12.72 -22.21
N LYS A 82 -7.05 12.30 -23.36
CA LYS A 82 -7.64 13.20 -24.37
C LYS A 82 -8.96 13.84 -23.91
N LEU A 83 -9.63 13.28 -22.92
CA LEU A 83 -10.86 13.83 -22.35
C LEU A 83 -10.60 14.94 -21.32
N LEU A 84 -9.42 14.98 -20.71
CA LEU A 84 -9.08 15.95 -19.68
C LEU A 84 -9.20 17.40 -20.19
N LYS A 85 -9.70 18.28 -19.31
CA LYS A 85 -9.71 19.71 -19.54
C LYS A 85 -8.27 20.23 -19.68
N LYS A 86 -8.03 21.09 -20.67
CA LYS A 86 -6.71 21.73 -20.85
C LYS A 86 -6.30 22.51 -19.59
N ASN A 87 -5.03 22.44 -19.20
CA ASN A 87 -4.44 23.08 -18.02
C ASN A 87 -5.04 22.59 -16.69
N CYS A 88 -5.71 21.44 -16.62
CA CYS A 88 -6.16 20.90 -15.35
C CYS A 88 -5.00 20.27 -14.56
N TYR A 89 -5.27 20.00 -13.29
CA TYR A 89 -4.36 19.30 -12.39
C TYR A 89 -4.80 17.84 -12.28
N LEU A 90 -3.85 16.92 -12.40
CA LEU A 90 -4.06 15.49 -12.22
C LEU A 90 -3.28 15.02 -10.98
N ILE A 91 -3.99 14.51 -9.98
CA ILE A 91 -3.40 13.96 -8.75
C ILE A 91 -3.62 12.47 -8.74
N VAL A 92 -2.52 11.71 -8.70
CA VAL A 92 -2.53 10.24 -8.69
C VAL A 92 -1.71 9.69 -7.54
N ASN A 93 -2.00 8.46 -7.13
CA ASN A 93 -1.16 7.79 -6.15
C ASN A 93 0.22 7.45 -6.73
N HIS A 94 0.26 7.00 -7.98
CA HIS A 94 1.48 6.67 -8.70
C HIS A 94 1.34 7.06 -10.17
N PHE A 95 2.38 7.69 -10.74
CA PHE A 95 2.46 8.02 -12.15
C PHE A 95 3.55 7.20 -12.85
N ASN A 96 3.13 6.40 -13.85
CA ASN A 96 4.05 5.57 -14.63
C ASN A 96 4.76 6.39 -15.72
N LYS A 97 5.96 6.90 -15.42
CA LYS A 97 6.79 7.66 -16.37
C LYS A 97 7.26 6.86 -17.60
N ASN A 98 7.11 5.53 -17.58
CA ASN A 98 7.52 4.69 -18.71
C ASN A 98 6.45 4.64 -19.83
N ASN A 99 5.22 5.09 -19.55
CA ASN A 99 4.15 5.17 -20.53
C ASN A 99 4.29 6.48 -21.37
N LYS A 100 5.10 6.43 -22.42
CA LYS A 100 5.43 7.59 -23.26
C LYS A 100 4.24 8.15 -24.04
N GLU A 101 3.29 7.30 -24.41
CA GLU A 101 2.07 7.73 -25.10
C GLU A 101 1.18 8.54 -24.17
N LEU A 102 0.99 8.06 -22.92
CA LEU A 102 0.27 8.78 -21.89
C LEU A 102 0.94 10.13 -21.58
N GLU A 103 2.25 10.12 -21.38
CA GLU A 103 3.03 11.34 -21.11
C GLU A 103 2.84 12.37 -22.22
N SER A 104 2.95 11.95 -23.49
CA SER A 104 2.74 12.82 -24.66
C SER A 104 1.32 13.39 -24.70
N SER A 105 0.30 12.56 -24.46
CA SER A 105 -1.11 12.98 -24.41
C SER A 105 -1.35 14.04 -23.33
N LEU A 106 -0.81 13.85 -22.13
CA LEU A 106 -0.93 14.79 -21.02
C LEU A 106 -0.19 16.11 -21.29
N LYS A 107 1.02 16.05 -21.83
CA LYS A 107 1.81 17.24 -22.23
C LYS A 107 1.08 18.06 -23.30
N SER A 108 0.44 17.44 -24.28
CA SER A 108 -0.30 18.14 -25.35
C SER A 108 -1.43 19.03 -24.81
N LYS A 109 -1.92 18.74 -23.62
CA LYS A 109 -2.99 19.47 -22.92
C LYS A 109 -2.50 20.34 -21.78
N ASN A 110 -1.20 20.43 -21.54
CA ASN A 110 -0.62 21.18 -20.43
C ASN A 110 -1.17 20.69 -19.07
N ILE A 111 -1.22 19.39 -18.84
CA ILE A 111 -1.71 18.82 -17.58
C ILE A 111 -0.62 18.90 -16.52
N ASN A 112 -0.93 19.47 -15.38
CA ASN A 112 -0.04 19.49 -14.21
C ASN A 112 -0.25 18.22 -13.40
N ILE A 113 0.80 17.40 -13.23
CA ILE A 113 0.69 16.07 -12.62
C ILE A 113 1.37 16.07 -11.27
N PHE A 114 0.68 15.53 -10.25
CA PHE A 114 1.24 15.21 -8.94
C PHE A 114 1.15 13.71 -8.68
N SER A 115 2.27 13.09 -8.30
CA SER A 115 2.37 11.67 -7.96
C SER A 115 2.69 11.53 -6.47
N LEU A 116 1.73 11.05 -5.68
CA LEU A 116 1.81 11.07 -4.22
C LEU A 116 2.76 10.01 -3.64
N ASP A 117 3.16 9.01 -4.42
CA ASP A 117 4.20 8.05 -4.04
C ASP A 117 5.61 8.68 -3.97
N LEU A 118 5.77 9.88 -4.52
CA LEU A 118 7.01 10.66 -4.48
C LEU A 118 7.10 11.60 -3.27
N LEU A 119 6.13 11.57 -2.36
CA LEU A 119 6.16 12.36 -1.13
C LEU A 119 7.47 12.14 -0.36
N PRO A 120 8.18 13.22 0.05
CA PRO A 120 9.40 13.10 0.84
C PRO A 120 9.09 12.57 2.25
N ARG A 121 10.03 11.84 2.84
CA ARG A 121 9.88 11.30 4.20
C ARG A 121 10.26 12.32 5.27
N ILE A 122 9.50 13.40 5.33
CA ILE A 122 9.66 14.47 6.32
C ILE A 122 8.43 14.56 7.21
N THR A 123 8.59 15.09 8.41
CA THR A 123 7.51 15.18 9.43
C THR A 123 6.26 15.86 8.89
N ARG A 124 6.41 16.94 8.12
CA ARG A 124 5.31 17.70 7.55
C ARG A 124 4.48 16.91 6.52
N ALA A 125 5.09 15.93 5.83
CA ALA A 125 4.43 15.09 4.83
C ALA A 125 3.73 13.86 5.43
N GLN A 126 3.94 13.53 6.70
CA GLN A 126 3.41 12.30 7.32
C GLN A 126 1.90 12.14 7.19
N SER A 127 1.15 13.24 7.35
CA SER A 127 -0.31 13.20 7.22
C SER A 127 -0.81 12.97 5.78
N MET A 128 0.07 13.15 4.79
CA MET A 128 -0.18 12.96 3.36
C MET A 128 0.33 11.61 2.85
N ASP A 129 1.09 10.85 3.67
CA ASP A 129 1.80 9.62 3.28
C ASP A 129 0.82 8.48 2.98
N ILE A 130 0.47 8.36 1.70
CA ILE A 130 -0.39 7.31 1.18
C ILE A 130 0.29 5.93 1.27
N LEU A 131 1.62 5.86 1.14
CA LEU A 131 2.33 4.59 1.15
C LEU A 131 2.29 3.97 2.54
N SER A 132 2.59 4.74 3.59
CA SER A 132 2.57 4.24 4.97
C SER A 132 1.17 3.89 5.45
N SER A 133 0.16 4.71 5.16
CA SER A 133 -1.22 4.43 5.57
C SER A 133 -1.76 3.14 4.94
N GLN A 134 -1.49 2.91 3.67
CA GLN A 134 -1.95 1.73 2.96
C GLN A 134 -1.11 0.48 3.29
N ALA A 135 0.21 0.61 3.49
CA ALA A 135 1.07 -0.48 3.93
C ALA A 135 0.68 -0.99 5.33
N ASN A 136 0.30 -0.09 6.24
CA ASN A 136 -0.20 -0.46 7.57
C ASN A 136 -1.42 -1.40 7.44
N LEU A 137 -2.42 -1.00 6.66
CA LEU A 137 -3.62 -1.80 6.42
C LEU A 137 -3.32 -3.11 5.68
N ALA A 138 -2.35 -3.10 4.76
CA ALA A 138 -1.92 -4.30 4.06
C ALA A 138 -1.31 -5.32 5.02
N GLY A 139 -0.46 -4.88 5.96
CA GLY A 139 0.11 -5.75 6.99
C GLY A 139 -0.95 -6.38 7.90
N TYR A 140 -1.95 -5.60 8.32
CA TYR A 140 -3.11 -6.11 9.05
C TYR A 140 -3.86 -7.18 8.23
N LYS A 141 -4.23 -6.84 6.99
CA LYS A 141 -5.04 -7.72 6.15
C LYS A 141 -4.30 -9.01 5.77
N ALA A 142 -3.01 -8.95 5.55
CA ALA A 142 -2.18 -10.13 5.28
C ALA A 142 -2.25 -11.15 6.42
N VAL A 143 -2.22 -10.69 7.66
CA VAL A 143 -2.39 -11.60 8.81
C VAL A 143 -3.79 -12.20 8.83
N ILE A 144 -4.84 -11.39 8.65
CA ILE A 144 -6.23 -11.88 8.65
C ILE A 144 -6.49 -12.88 7.53
N ASP A 145 -5.99 -12.61 6.31
CA ASP A 145 -6.14 -13.55 5.18
C ASP A 145 -5.36 -14.85 5.44
N SER A 146 -4.16 -14.76 6.02
CA SER A 146 -3.37 -15.94 6.38
C SER A 146 -4.06 -16.79 7.45
N VAL A 147 -4.66 -16.17 8.45
CA VAL A 147 -5.43 -16.85 9.50
C VAL A 147 -6.67 -17.53 8.92
N TYR A 148 -7.34 -16.90 7.98
CA TYR A 148 -8.49 -17.49 7.28
C TYR A 148 -8.11 -18.78 6.52
N GLU A 149 -6.93 -18.79 5.88
CA GLU A 149 -6.43 -19.95 5.13
C GLU A 149 -5.76 -21.02 6.01
N TYR A 150 -5.44 -20.70 7.27
CA TYR A 150 -4.79 -21.60 8.21
C TYR A 150 -5.82 -22.44 8.98
N ASN A 151 -5.73 -23.74 8.91
CA ASN A 151 -6.75 -24.67 9.43
C ASN A 151 -6.64 -24.99 10.93
N LYS A 152 -5.90 -24.17 11.72
CA LYS A 152 -5.75 -24.37 13.16
C LYS A 152 -6.04 -23.08 13.91
N ALA A 153 -6.31 -23.20 15.21
CA ALA A 153 -6.49 -22.03 16.08
C ALA A 153 -5.18 -21.23 16.22
N ILE A 154 -5.30 -19.93 16.40
CA ILE A 154 -4.14 -19.04 16.57
C ILE A 154 -3.68 -18.96 18.02
N PRO A 155 -4.56 -18.62 19.00
CA PRO A 155 -4.13 -18.51 20.38
C PRO A 155 -3.96 -19.87 21.05
N MET A 156 -3.20 -19.91 22.12
CA MET A 156 -3.22 -21.05 23.05
C MET A 156 -4.61 -21.19 23.68
N MET A 157 -5.13 -22.40 23.71
CA MET A 157 -6.40 -22.72 24.37
C MET A 157 -6.25 -23.98 25.22
N MET A 158 -6.90 -23.98 26.37
CA MET A 158 -6.96 -25.14 27.25
C MET A 158 -8.39 -25.67 27.32
N THR A 159 -8.56 -26.96 27.05
CA THR A 159 -9.87 -27.63 27.11
C THR A 159 -9.75 -28.90 27.96
N ALA A 160 -10.89 -29.49 28.34
CA ALA A 160 -10.89 -30.78 29.04
C ALA A 160 -10.28 -31.91 28.16
N ALA A 161 -10.27 -31.76 26.84
CA ALA A 161 -9.67 -32.70 25.90
C ALA A 161 -8.16 -32.46 25.67
N GLY A 162 -7.59 -31.38 26.20
CA GLY A 162 -6.18 -31.05 26.07
C GLY A 162 -5.90 -29.60 25.69
N THR A 163 -4.62 -29.30 25.43
CA THR A 163 -4.11 -27.96 25.10
C THR A 163 -3.90 -27.81 23.60
N VAL A 164 -4.41 -26.73 23.05
CA VAL A 164 -4.07 -26.25 21.70
C VAL A 164 -2.89 -25.30 21.80
N THR A 165 -1.79 -25.64 21.13
CA THR A 165 -0.59 -24.77 21.11
C THR A 165 -0.81 -23.56 20.20
N PRO A 166 -0.24 -22.38 20.53
CA PRO A 166 -0.40 -21.20 19.72
C PRO A 166 0.31 -21.32 18.38
N ALA A 167 -0.26 -20.73 17.33
CA ALA A 167 0.36 -20.65 16.02
C ALA A 167 1.63 -19.78 16.05
N LYS A 168 2.65 -20.20 15.29
CA LYS A 168 3.94 -19.51 15.15
C LYS A 168 3.98 -18.72 13.88
N PHE A 169 4.18 -17.41 14.03
CA PHE A 169 4.32 -16.47 12.93
C PHE A 169 5.78 -16.08 12.72
N PHE A 170 6.18 -15.98 11.47
CA PHE A 170 7.46 -15.41 11.07
C PHE A 170 7.24 -14.28 10.07
N ILE A 171 7.65 -13.08 10.44
CA ILE A 171 7.48 -11.88 9.59
C ILE A 171 8.83 -11.54 8.96
N ILE A 172 8.88 -11.49 7.63
CA ILE A 172 10.08 -11.16 6.85
C ILE A 172 9.92 -9.75 6.29
N GLY A 173 10.77 -8.84 6.78
CA GLY A 173 10.65 -7.40 6.56
C GLY A 173 9.86 -6.72 7.68
N THR A 174 10.46 -5.71 8.30
CA THR A 174 9.89 -4.97 9.43
C THR A 174 9.69 -3.48 9.13
N GLY A 175 9.28 -3.20 7.87
CA GLY A 175 8.71 -1.91 7.51
C GLY A 175 7.31 -1.71 8.10
N VAL A 176 6.59 -0.69 7.68
CA VAL A 176 5.25 -0.36 8.19
C VAL A 176 4.29 -1.56 8.13
N ALA A 177 4.26 -2.28 7.01
CA ALA A 177 3.41 -3.47 6.85
C ALA A 177 3.84 -4.60 7.80
N GLY A 178 5.15 -4.87 7.92
CA GLY A 178 5.68 -5.91 8.78
C GLY A 178 5.44 -5.64 10.26
N LEU A 179 5.68 -4.42 10.73
CA LEU A 179 5.41 -4.03 12.12
C LEU A 179 3.91 -4.14 12.45
N GLN A 180 3.03 -3.76 11.54
CA GLN A 180 1.59 -3.94 11.74
C GLN A 180 1.20 -5.43 11.72
N ALA A 181 1.81 -6.24 10.86
CA ALA A 181 1.59 -7.69 10.86
C ALA A 181 2.00 -8.31 12.19
N ILE A 182 3.16 -7.92 12.75
CA ILE A 182 3.61 -8.33 14.10
C ILE A 182 2.55 -7.97 15.14
N ALA A 183 2.13 -6.71 15.18
CA ALA A 183 1.16 -6.22 16.14
C ALA A 183 -0.19 -6.97 16.04
N THR A 184 -0.65 -7.25 14.82
CA THR A 184 -1.89 -7.97 14.56
C THR A 184 -1.79 -9.43 15.00
N ALA A 185 -0.74 -10.15 14.60
CA ALA A 185 -0.52 -11.56 14.96
C ALA A 185 -0.37 -11.74 16.49
N LYS A 186 0.30 -10.80 17.16
CA LYS A 186 0.39 -10.77 18.64
C LYS A 186 -0.97 -10.61 19.30
N ARG A 187 -1.80 -9.68 18.82
CA ARG A 187 -3.16 -9.47 19.35
C ARG A 187 -4.07 -10.68 19.16
N LEU A 188 -3.84 -11.46 18.10
CA LEU A 188 -4.55 -12.74 17.88
C LEU A 188 -4.04 -13.88 18.78
N GLY A 189 -3.00 -13.67 19.57
CA GLY A 189 -2.43 -14.66 20.48
C GLY A 189 -1.37 -15.56 19.84
N GLY A 190 -0.86 -15.21 18.67
CA GLY A 190 0.25 -15.92 18.02
C GLY A 190 1.59 -15.70 18.71
N VAL A 191 2.48 -16.66 18.56
CA VAL A 191 3.91 -16.53 18.92
C VAL A 191 4.63 -15.97 17.71
N VAL A 192 5.14 -14.74 17.83
CA VAL A 192 5.66 -13.98 16.68
C VAL A 192 7.17 -13.84 16.76
N SER A 193 7.84 -14.15 15.65
CA SER A 193 9.23 -13.80 15.38
C SER A 193 9.31 -12.98 14.08
N ALA A 194 10.34 -12.16 13.95
CA ALA A 194 10.52 -11.34 12.75
C ALA A 194 12.00 -11.19 12.39
N THR A 195 12.27 -10.91 11.13
CA THR A 195 13.62 -10.62 10.63
C THR A 195 13.61 -9.43 9.68
N ASP A 196 14.70 -8.66 9.71
CA ASP A 196 15.00 -7.59 8.77
C ASP A 196 16.52 -7.54 8.56
N VAL A 197 16.98 -6.99 7.46
CA VAL A 197 18.42 -6.76 7.21
C VAL A 197 18.94 -5.59 8.05
N ARG A 198 18.06 -4.69 8.47
CA ARG A 198 18.39 -3.49 9.27
C ARG A 198 18.41 -3.83 10.76
N ALA A 199 19.56 -3.72 11.38
CA ALA A 199 19.71 -3.95 12.83
C ALA A 199 18.85 -2.99 13.69
N ALA A 200 18.63 -1.76 13.21
CA ALA A 200 17.80 -0.75 13.87
C ALA A 200 16.34 -1.20 14.07
N SER A 201 15.85 -2.14 13.28
CA SER A 201 14.50 -2.70 13.42
C SER A 201 14.31 -3.55 14.69
N LYS A 202 15.38 -3.99 15.33
CA LYS A 202 15.32 -4.88 16.51
C LYS A 202 14.48 -4.30 17.64
N GLU A 203 14.75 -3.07 18.04
CA GLU A 203 14.04 -2.41 19.12
C GLU A 203 12.53 -2.29 18.83
N GLN A 204 12.17 -1.94 17.58
CA GLN A 204 10.78 -1.83 17.17
C GLN A 204 10.05 -3.18 17.23
N VAL A 205 10.69 -4.27 16.80
CA VAL A 205 10.13 -5.62 16.84
C VAL A 205 9.95 -6.08 18.28
N GLU A 206 10.97 -5.92 19.12
CA GLU A 206 10.94 -6.33 20.53
C GLU A 206 9.94 -5.52 21.36
N SER A 207 9.75 -4.23 21.06
CA SER A 207 8.74 -3.38 21.71
C SER A 207 7.30 -3.85 21.43
N LEU A 208 7.07 -4.53 20.28
CA LEU A 208 5.80 -5.17 19.98
C LEU A 208 5.65 -6.57 20.60
N GLY A 209 6.63 -7.01 21.39
CA GLY A 209 6.64 -8.31 22.06
C GLY A 209 6.94 -9.50 21.14
N ALA A 210 7.57 -9.27 20.00
CA ALA A 210 8.03 -10.31 19.09
C ALA A 210 9.53 -10.58 19.26
N LYS A 211 9.99 -11.78 18.90
CA LYS A 211 11.41 -12.13 18.90
C LYS A 211 12.05 -11.66 17.60
N PHE A 212 13.14 -10.91 17.69
CA PHE A 212 13.94 -10.57 16.52
C PHE A 212 14.94 -11.67 16.20
N VAL A 213 14.88 -12.20 14.96
CA VAL A 213 15.77 -13.24 14.43
C VAL A 213 16.70 -12.57 13.42
N PHE A 214 17.98 -12.51 13.73
CA PHE A 214 18.90 -11.60 13.06
C PHE A 214 20.29 -12.21 12.93
N VAL A 215 20.97 -11.90 11.82
CA VAL A 215 22.39 -12.22 11.60
C VAL A 215 23.22 -11.09 12.19
N GLU A 216 24.04 -11.39 13.19
CA GLU A 216 24.98 -10.40 13.73
C GLU A 216 26.02 -10.03 12.67
N SER A 217 26.06 -8.77 12.30
CA SER A 217 26.97 -8.21 11.30
C SER A 217 27.31 -6.76 11.66
N ALA A 218 28.51 -6.35 11.29
CA ALA A 218 28.95 -4.96 11.41
C ALA A 218 28.45 -4.08 10.23
N GLU A 219 27.78 -4.65 9.25
CA GLU A 219 27.27 -3.91 8.09
C GLU A 219 26.09 -3.02 8.45
N ASN A 220 26.15 -1.73 8.11
CA ASN A 220 25.00 -0.84 8.17
C ASN A 220 24.19 -0.95 6.87
N LEU A 221 23.13 -1.74 6.91
CA LEU A 221 22.26 -2.02 5.79
C LEU A 221 21.02 -1.11 5.73
N GLU A 222 21.12 0.11 6.25
CA GLU A 222 20.07 1.11 6.20
C GLU A 222 20.46 2.34 5.39
N THR A 223 19.55 2.81 4.51
CA THR A 223 19.69 4.08 3.80
C THR A 223 19.24 5.25 4.68
N GLU A 224 19.61 6.50 4.35
CA GLU A 224 19.10 7.70 5.03
C GLU A 224 17.57 7.79 5.02
N GLY A 225 16.91 7.24 3.99
CA GLY A 225 15.45 7.14 3.89
C GLY A 225 14.82 5.96 4.66
N GLY A 226 15.61 5.17 5.45
CA GLY A 226 15.10 4.04 6.23
C GLY A 226 14.78 2.78 5.41
N TYR A 227 15.26 2.69 4.16
CA TYR A 227 15.15 1.47 3.35
C TYR A 227 16.40 0.59 3.50
N ALA A 228 16.23 -0.70 3.18
CA ALA A 228 17.36 -1.63 3.16
C ALA A 228 18.35 -1.29 2.03
N LYS A 229 19.65 -1.33 2.34
CA LYS A 229 20.75 -1.33 1.36
C LYS A 229 21.00 -2.74 0.84
N GLU A 230 21.74 -2.84 -0.25
CA GLU A 230 22.22 -4.12 -0.75
C GLU A 230 23.29 -4.69 0.22
N ALA A 231 23.06 -5.93 0.66
CA ALA A 231 23.95 -6.65 1.58
C ALA A 231 25.08 -7.37 0.83
N SER A 232 26.18 -7.64 1.52
CA SER A 232 27.27 -8.47 1.01
C SER A 232 26.80 -9.92 0.75
N GLU A 233 27.52 -10.62 -0.11
CA GLU A 233 27.22 -12.04 -0.42
C GLU A 233 27.38 -12.94 0.82
N ASP A 234 28.30 -12.64 1.72
CA ASP A 234 28.46 -13.39 2.98
C ASP A 234 27.28 -13.18 3.90
N PHE A 235 26.80 -11.95 4.04
CA PHE A 235 25.58 -11.66 4.81
C PHE A 235 24.37 -12.35 4.21
N LYS A 236 24.18 -12.29 2.89
CA LYS A 236 23.05 -12.96 2.20
C LYS A 236 23.04 -14.46 2.48
N LYS A 237 24.19 -15.14 2.42
CA LYS A 237 24.29 -16.58 2.72
C LYS A 237 23.94 -16.91 4.18
N LYS A 238 24.44 -16.13 5.13
CA LYS A 238 24.13 -16.31 6.56
C LYS A 238 22.65 -16.07 6.83
N GLN A 239 22.06 -15.05 6.20
CA GLN A 239 20.63 -14.75 6.30
C GLN A 239 19.78 -15.85 5.69
N GLU A 240 20.15 -16.38 4.53
CA GLU A 240 19.47 -17.49 3.88
C GLU A 240 19.44 -18.74 4.79
N GLU A 241 20.58 -19.12 5.37
CA GLU A 241 20.65 -20.25 6.27
C GLU A 241 19.83 -20.04 7.55
N LEU A 242 19.88 -18.83 8.13
CA LEU A 242 19.06 -18.47 9.30
C LEU A 242 17.56 -18.59 9.00
N ILE A 243 17.12 -18.09 7.85
CA ILE A 243 15.73 -18.18 7.40
C ILE A 243 15.35 -19.64 7.17
N LYS A 244 16.19 -20.42 6.45
CA LYS A 244 15.98 -21.83 6.15
C LYS A 244 15.77 -22.67 7.41
N GLN A 245 16.51 -22.38 8.48
CA GLN A 245 16.35 -23.07 9.76
C GLN A 245 15.07 -22.62 10.48
N THR A 246 14.77 -21.33 10.44
CA THR A 246 13.66 -20.73 11.17
C THR A 246 12.30 -21.21 10.63
N ILE A 247 12.12 -21.21 9.30
CA ILE A 247 10.82 -21.45 8.67
C ILE A 247 10.27 -22.86 8.87
N LYS A 248 11.15 -23.86 9.05
CA LYS A 248 10.76 -25.29 9.29
C LYS A 248 9.79 -25.45 10.46
N ASN A 249 9.84 -24.53 11.42
CA ASN A 249 9.05 -24.59 12.65
C ASN A 249 7.94 -23.54 12.69
N GLN A 250 7.73 -22.77 11.60
CA GLN A 250 6.69 -21.76 11.53
C GLN A 250 5.39 -22.36 10.97
N ASP A 251 4.29 -21.73 11.30
CA ASP A 251 2.96 -22.09 10.83
C ASP A 251 2.47 -21.08 9.79
N ILE A 252 2.77 -19.79 9.99
CA ILE A 252 2.38 -18.69 9.10
C ILE A 252 3.60 -17.80 8.86
N ILE A 253 3.89 -17.51 7.59
CA ILE A 253 4.93 -16.56 7.17
C ILE A 253 4.29 -15.37 6.46
N ILE A 254 4.68 -14.17 6.83
CA ILE A 254 4.28 -12.94 6.13
C ILE A 254 5.52 -12.29 5.53
N CYS A 255 5.57 -12.18 4.21
CA CYS A 255 6.67 -11.55 3.49
C CYS A 255 6.28 -10.12 3.09
N THR A 256 7.08 -9.14 3.51
CA THR A 256 6.84 -7.72 3.23
C THR A 256 8.08 -7.01 2.67
N ALA A 257 9.09 -7.74 2.23
CA ALA A 257 10.34 -7.15 1.75
C ALA A 257 10.17 -6.60 0.32
N LEU A 258 10.04 -5.29 0.21
CA LEU A 258 9.91 -4.55 -1.03
C LEU A 258 11.03 -3.53 -1.18
N ILE A 259 11.52 -3.38 -2.41
CA ILE A 259 12.47 -2.33 -2.80
C ILE A 259 11.74 -1.46 -3.83
N PRO A 260 11.49 -0.19 -3.54
CA PRO A 260 10.78 0.69 -4.47
C PRO A 260 11.41 0.69 -5.87
N GLY A 261 10.57 0.53 -6.90
CA GLY A 261 10.98 0.56 -8.30
C GLY A 261 11.84 -0.62 -8.78
N LYS A 262 12.04 -1.67 -7.94
CA LYS A 262 12.82 -2.85 -8.31
C LYS A 262 12.00 -4.13 -8.11
N LYS A 263 12.44 -5.20 -8.76
CA LYS A 263 11.92 -6.54 -8.51
C LYS A 263 12.16 -6.93 -7.05
N ALA A 264 11.17 -7.55 -6.43
CA ALA A 264 11.27 -8.04 -5.06
C ALA A 264 12.39 -9.08 -4.91
N PRO A 265 13.15 -9.05 -3.80
CA PRO A 265 14.16 -10.07 -3.55
C PRO A 265 13.50 -11.43 -3.29
N ARG A 266 14.00 -12.49 -3.93
CA ARG A 266 13.59 -13.85 -3.64
C ARG A 266 14.26 -14.32 -2.37
N ILE A 267 13.51 -14.41 -1.27
CA ILE A 267 14.03 -14.73 0.07
C ILE A 267 13.74 -16.18 0.43
N ILE A 268 12.54 -16.68 0.09
CA ILE A 268 12.12 -18.04 0.36
C ILE A 268 12.21 -18.85 -0.93
N THR A 269 13.13 -19.82 -0.96
CA THR A 269 13.36 -20.70 -2.10
C THR A 269 12.32 -21.82 -2.16
N GLU A 270 12.29 -22.57 -3.27
CA GLU A 270 11.42 -23.77 -3.41
C GLU A 270 11.71 -24.82 -2.34
N GLU A 271 13.01 -25.09 -2.11
CA GLU A 271 13.45 -26.03 -1.07
C GLU A 271 12.94 -25.61 0.32
N MET A 272 13.02 -24.31 0.61
CA MET A 272 12.52 -23.75 1.86
C MET A 272 11.02 -23.94 2.00
N VAL A 273 10.22 -23.61 0.97
CA VAL A 273 8.76 -23.86 0.98
C VAL A 273 8.47 -25.32 1.26
N LEU A 274 9.09 -26.23 0.50
CA LEU A 274 8.85 -27.67 0.65
C LEU A 274 9.31 -28.24 1.99
N SER A 275 10.18 -27.55 2.74
CA SER A 275 10.64 -27.95 4.07
C SER A 275 9.70 -27.55 5.20
N MET A 276 8.68 -26.74 4.93
CA MET A 276 7.69 -26.30 5.92
C MET A 276 6.72 -27.43 6.29
N LYS A 277 6.03 -27.24 7.41
CA LYS A 277 5.01 -28.22 7.85
C LYS A 277 3.81 -28.16 6.91
N PRO A 278 3.22 -29.32 6.54
CA PRO A 278 1.94 -29.36 5.83
C PRO A 278 0.86 -28.56 6.59
N GLY A 279 0.08 -27.80 5.86
CA GLY A 279 -0.94 -26.90 6.41
C GLY A 279 -0.41 -25.52 6.82
N SER A 280 0.87 -25.24 6.61
CA SER A 280 1.43 -23.88 6.78
C SER A 280 0.95 -22.93 5.68
N VAL A 281 1.04 -21.63 5.97
CA VAL A 281 0.63 -20.56 5.05
C VAL A 281 1.77 -19.57 4.87
N ILE A 282 2.04 -19.17 3.63
CA ILE A 282 2.91 -18.06 3.27
C ILE A 282 2.02 -16.96 2.65
N CYS A 283 2.11 -15.75 3.15
CA CYS A 283 1.46 -14.58 2.55
C CYS A 283 2.53 -13.62 2.04
N ASP A 284 2.54 -13.39 0.74
CA ASP A 284 3.57 -12.61 0.05
C ASP A 284 2.99 -11.31 -0.49
N LEU A 285 3.29 -10.19 0.19
CA LEU A 285 2.85 -8.86 -0.20
C LEU A 285 3.63 -8.33 -1.42
N ALA A 286 4.71 -9.01 -1.79
CA ALA A 286 5.57 -8.65 -2.91
C ALA A 286 5.22 -9.39 -4.22
N ALA A 287 4.15 -10.17 -4.26
CA ALA A 287 3.80 -11.03 -5.39
C ALA A 287 3.77 -10.29 -6.73
N LEU A 288 3.22 -9.06 -6.75
CA LEU A 288 3.13 -8.23 -7.96
C LEU A 288 4.53 -7.84 -8.51
N GLN A 289 5.53 -7.71 -7.63
CA GLN A 289 6.92 -7.40 -8.03
C GLN A 289 7.80 -8.65 -8.16
N GLY A 290 7.22 -9.81 -8.37
CA GLY A 290 7.91 -11.08 -8.57
C GLY A 290 8.02 -11.96 -7.33
N GLY A 291 7.55 -11.49 -6.17
CA GLY A 291 7.41 -12.24 -4.93
C GLY A 291 8.70 -12.47 -4.14
N ASN A 292 8.58 -12.45 -2.82
CA ASN A 292 9.65 -12.85 -1.90
C ASN A 292 9.74 -14.38 -1.75
N SER A 293 8.64 -15.10 -2.00
CA SER A 293 8.58 -16.54 -1.93
C SER A 293 8.53 -17.19 -3.31
N ALA A 294 9.12 -18.37 -3.42
CA ALA A 294 8.87 -19.25 -4.55
C ALA A 294 7.37 -19.57 -4.63
N PHE A 295 6.89 -19.81 -5.84
CA PHE A 295 5.49 -20.11 -6.16
C PHE A 295 4.50 -18.95 -5.90
N SER A 296 4.95 -17.75 -5.50
CA SER A 296 4.07 -16.58 -5.42
C SER A 296 3.61 -16.17 -6.81
N GLU A 297 2.28 -16.10 -7.00
CA GLU A 297 1.66 -15.60 -8.23
C GLU A 297 0.67 -14.48 -7.88
N PRO A 298 0.66 -13.36 -8.63
CA PRO A 298 -0.27 -12.27 -8.39
C PRO A 298 -1.74 -12.73 -8.42
N ASP A 299 -2.50 -12.29 -7.42
CA ASP A 299 -3.94 -12.51 -7.24
C ASP A 299 -4.38 -13.99 -7.18
N LYS A 300 -3.45 -14.88 -6.80
CA LYS A 300 -3.73 -16.30 -6.62
C LYS A 300 -3.34 -16.81 -5.24
N ILE A 301 -3.96 -17.92 -4.86
CA ILE A 301 -3.51 -18.79 -3.79
C ILE A 301 -3.00 -20.06 -4.47
N ILE A 302 -1.71 -20.34 -4.35
CA ILE A 302 -1.06 -21.53 -4.88
C ILE A 302 -0.87 -22.53 -3.75
N GLU A 303 -1.15 -23.79 -3.99
CA GLU A 303 -0.90 -24.87 -3.04
C GLU A 303 0.23 -25.78 -3.54
N LYS A 304 1.25 -25.97 -2.70
CA LYS A 304 2.37 -26.87 -2.93
C LYS A 304 2.63 -27.68 -1.68
N ASN A 305 2.58 -29.02 -1.79
CA ASN A 305 2.83 -29.94 -0.67
C ASN A 305 1.98 -29.59 0.58
N ASN A 306 0.70 -29.28 0.38
CA ASN A 306 -0.24 -28.81 1.41
C ASN A 306 0.21 -27.50 2.11
N ILE A 307 1.02 -26.67 1.45
CA ILE A 307 1.40 -25.34 1.90
C ILE A 307 0.72 -24.34 0.98
N LYS A 308 -0.02 -23.39 1.54
CA LYS A 308 -0.71 -22.36 0.78
C LYS A 308 0.17 -21.12 0.66
N ILE A 309 0.31 -20.59 -0.56
CA ILE A 309 1.04 -19.35 -0.85
C ILE A 309 0.04 -18.33 -1.37
N ILE A 310 -0.23 -17.28 -0.59
CA ILE A 310 -1.16 -16.21 -0.89
C ILE A 310 -0.39 -15.08 -1.56
N GLY A 311 -0.75 -14.72 -2.80
CA GLY A 311 -0.09 -13.69 -3.59
C GLY A 311 -1.02 -12.53 -4.00
N TYR A 312 -1.92 -12.07 -3.13
CA TYR A 312 -2.79 -10.94 -3.48
C TYR A 312 -2.00 -9.67 -3.79
N SER A 313 -2.33 -9.01 -4.90
CA SER A 313 -1.60 -7.83 -5.36
C SER A 313 -1.95 -6.56 -4.57
N ASN A 314 -3.15 -6.47 -3.99
CA ASN A 314 -3.61 -5.28 -3.28
C ASN A 314 -4.38 -5.63 -1.98
N PHE A 315 -3.64 -5.86 -0.90
CA PHE A 315 -4.23 -6.18 0.40
C PHE A 315 -5.07 -5.06 0.99
N ALA A 316 -4.65 -3.80 0.84
CA ALA A 316 -5.39 -2.65 1.36
C ALA A 316 -6.77 -2.53 0.69
N SER A 317 -6.86 -2.80 -0.61
CA SER A 317 -8.12 -2.80 -1.36
C SER A 317 -9.11 -3.87 -0.88
N ARG A 318 -8.65 -4.93 -0.20
CA ARG A 318 -9.50 -5.99 0.38
C ARG A 318 -10.20 -5.58 1.69
N ILE A 319 -9.86 -4.41 2.22
CA ILE A 319 -10.57 -3.70 3.31
C ILE A 319 -10.85 -2.27 2.86
N SER A 320 -11.46 -2.16 1.69
CA SER A 320 -11.59 -0.93 0.91
C SER A 320 -12.20 0.24 1.68
N GLU A 321 -13.17 0.01 2.57
CA GLU A 321 -13.79 1.08 3.36
C GLU A 321 -12.77 1.78 4.27
N SER A 322 -12.03 1.02 5.09
CA SER A 322 -10.99 1.57 5.97
C SER A 322 -9.86 2.20 5.16
N ALA A 323 -9.45 1.53 4.08
CA ALA A 323 -8.38 1.99 3.21
C ALA A 323 -8.75 3.30 2.49
N SER A 324 -9.98 3.42 2.00
CA SER A 324 -10.50 4.63 1.37
C SER A 324 -10.57 5.81 2.34
N ASN A 325 -11.01 5.56 3.58
CA ASN A 325 -11.08 6.61 4.60
C ASN A 325 -9.69 7.21 4.90
N LEU A 326 -8.64 6.39 5.00
CA LEU A 326 -7.28 6.88 5.21
C LEU A 326 -6.72 7.54 3.94
N LEU A 327 -6.90 6.91 2.78
CA LEU A 327 -6.43 7.42 1.51
C LEU A 327 -7.03 8.81 1.20
N ALA A 328 -8.35 8.95 1.34
CA ALA A 328 -9.04 10.22 1.13
C ALA A 328 -8.53 11.33 2.07
N LYS A 329 -8.19 11.01 3.33
CA LYS A 329 -7.60 11.98 4.26
C LYS A 329 -6.17 12.36 3.86
N ASN A 330 -5.36 11.41 3.43
CA ASN A 330 -4.01 11.70 2.94
C ASN A 330 -4.06 12.65 1.72
N ILE A 331 -4.91 12.32 0.75
CA ILE A 331 -5.09 13.14 -0.46
C ILE A 331 -5.64 14.54 -0.10
N TYR A 332 -6.62 14.61 0.80
CA TYR A 332 -7.18 15.89 1.25
C TYR A 332 -6.11 16.78 1.91
N ASN A 333 -5.26 16.21 2.77
CA ASN A 333 -4.17 16.96 3.38
C ASN A 333 -3.18 17.51 2.32
N PHE A 334 -2.91 16.76 1.26
CA PHE A 334 -2.12 17.24 0.14
C PHE A 334 -2.85 18.34 -0.64
N LEU A 335 -4.16 18.20 -0.88
CA LEU A 335 -4.97 19.24 -1.52
C LEU A 335 -4.98 20.53 -0.71
N GLU A 336 -5.06 20.47 0.62
CA GLU A 336 -4.97 21.67 1.49
C GLU A 336 -3.61 22.37 1.38
N LEU A 337 -2.53 21.65 1.07
CA LEU A 337 -1.21 22.24 0.85
C LEU A 337 -1.15 23.06 -0.44
N ILE A 338 -1.76 22.58 -1.51
CA ILE A 338 -1.68 23.19 -2.83
C ILE A 338 -2.86 24.16 -3.14
N TYR A 339 -3.95 24.10 -2.36
CA TYR A 339 -5.12 24.96 -2.57
C TYR A 339 -5.01 26.26 -1.78
N ASP A 340 -4.93 27.38 -2.49
CA ASP A 340 -4.97 28.71 -1.89
C ASP A 340 -6.44 29.17 -1.69
N LYS A 341 -6.85 29.30 -0.43
CA LYS A 341 -8.21 29.68 -0.03
C LYS A 341 -8.56 31.12 -0.38
N GLU A 342 -7.58 32.02 -0.42
CA GLU A 342 -7.79 33.44 -0.72
C GLU A 342 -8.03 33.64 -2.21
N SER A 343 -7.14 33.14 -3.05
CA SER A 343 -7.27 33.22 -4.52
C SER A 343 -8.23 32.17 -5.10
N LYS A 344 -8.66 31.16 -4.32
CA LYS A 344 -9.49 30.02 -4.74
C LYS A 344 -8.90 29.29 -5.94
N SER A 345 -7.60 29.08 -5.92
CA SER A 345 -6.84 28.48 -7.02
C SER A 345 -5.77 27.48 -6.49
N ILE A 346 -5.27 26.64 -7.37
CA ILE A 346 -4.12 25.79 -7.07
C ILE A 346 -2.85 26.62 -7.21
N LYS A 347 -2.02 26.61 -6.18
CA LYS A 347 -0.71 27.26 -6.16
C LYS A 347 0.38 26.19 -6.18
N ILE A 348 1.25 26.24 -7.18
CA ILE A 348 2.44 25.41 -7.29
C ILE A 348 3.64 26.23 -6.80
N ASP A 349 4.08 25.97 -5.57
CA ASP A 349 5.26 26.58 -5.00
C ASP A 349 6.45 25.62 -5.09
N MET A 350 7.30 25.78 -6.09
CA MET A 350 8.45 24.90 -6.32
C MET A 350 9.58 25.04 -5.28
N GLU A 351 9.50 26.01 -4.37
CA GLU A 351 10.39 26.09 -3.20
C GLU A 351 9.93 25.16 -2.07
N ASP A 352 8.65 24.75 -2.07
CA ASP A 352 8.16 23.75 -1.14
C ASP A 352 8.64 22.35 -1.54
N GLU A 353 9.38 21.70 -0.64
CA GLU A 353 9.97 20.38 -0.87
C GLU A 353 8.92 19.28 -1.19
N ILE A 354 7.72 19.35 -0.59
CA ILE A 354 6.64 18.39 -0.84
C ILE A 354 6.12 18.56 -2.27
N ILE A 355 5.82 19.79 -2.66
CA ILE A 355 5.32 20.12 -4.00
C ILE A 355 6.37 19.76 -5.05
N LYS A 356 7.62 20.19 -4.85
CA LYS A 356 8.73 19.91 -5.76
C LYS A 356 8.95 18.43 -6.02
N ASN A 357 8.90 17.60 -4.99
CA ASN A 357 9.12 16.15 -5.14
C ASN A 357 7.93 15.45 -5.80
N THR A 358 6.70 15.85 -5.48
CA THR A 358 5.49 15.21 -6.02
C THR A 358 5.12 15.66 -7.42
N TYR A 359 5.59 16.83 -7.85
CA TYR A 359 5.31 17.37 -9.18
C TYR A 359 6.09 16.61 -10.27
N VAL A 360 5.39 16.10 -11.28
CA VAL A 360 5.95 15.27 -12.35
C VAL A 360 6.06 16.04 -13.67
N GLY A 361 5.53 17.26 -13.75
CA GLY A 361 5.63 18.13 -14.91
C GLY A 361 7.06 18.67 -15.15
N GLU A 362 7.32 19.20 -16.35
CA GLU A 362 8.56 19.97 -16.59
C GLU A 362 8.43 21.28 -15.82
N SER A 363 9.43 21.59 -15.00
CA SER A 363 9.56 22.94 -14.42
C SER A 363 9.86 23.91 -15.58
N ASN A 364 8.93 24.82 -15.89
CA ASN A 364 9.21 25.92 -16.80
C ASN A 364 10.26 26.84 -16.23
#